data_47e65374dbaa15408b29890c3b06f2d3
#
_entry.id   47e65374dbaa15408b29890c3b06f2d3
#
_cell.length_a   1.000
_cell.length_b   1.000
_cell.length_c   1.000
_cell.angle_alpha   90.00
_cell.angle_beta   90.00
_cell.angle_gamma   90.00
#
_symmetry.space_group_name_H-M   'P 1'
#
loop_
_entity.id
_entity.type
_entity.pdbx_description
1 polymer ?
#
loop_
_entity_poly.entity_id
_entity_poly.type
_entity_poly.pdbx_seq_one_letter_code
_entity_poly.pdbx_strand_id
1 'polypeptide(L)'
;MLGTYSSVSASSWWDVQAIDTMKYSRDLSREKLRDSSFTLEISKQMKQIAETGATHVGIATPYDEEFIPVLRKWVAAARAEGLSVWFRGNWSGWEGWFNYPRITREVHIQKTRKFLDEHQDLFEDGDIFSACPECENGGPGDPRATGDIKGYQKFIITEHELAKEAFRNMGKNVASNWQSMNADVARAVMDKETTRAMDGLVVIDHYVRDPKQVARDIAQIAEQSGGKVALGEFGAPIPDLHGAMSEVQQAAWIDSALHDISLSPHVTGVSYWTNMFGSTKLWNDDGSPRLVVDVLKKYYLPKEIRGVVTGIWGRELRNVHVMSSEGVITTTDNDGAFVVPYLTLPFDIAINHEGYEDLDRRVAVGDVGGVAQIKLTSEGFFTAMHFFFCGFFWSC
;
A
#
# COMPACT_ATOMS: atom_id res chain seq x y z
N MET A 1 9.03 12.10 -36.79
CA MET A 1 8.21 12.74 -35.75
C MET A 1 8.28 11.86 -34.55
N LEU A 2 8.91 12.31 -33.48
CA LEU A 2 8.91 11.60 -32.20
C LEU A 2 7.55 11.89 -31.56
N GLY A 3 6.64 10.93 -31.62
CA GLY A 3 5.37 11.01 -30.91
C GLY A 3 5.66 11.10 -29.40
N THR A 4 5.07 12.08 -28.74
CA THR A 4 5.03 12.16 -27.28
C THR A 4 4.11 11.06 -26.81
N TYR A 5 4.69 9.91 -26.41
CA TYR A 5 3.92 8.88 -25.73
C TYR A 5 3.40 9.49 -24.42
N SER A 6 2.08 9.39 -24.23
CA SER A 6 1.46 9.67 -22.93
C SER A 6 2.20 8.84 -21.88
N SER A 7 2.58 9.46 -20.77
CA SER A 7 3.29 8.77 -19.70
C SER A 7 2.32 7.79 -19.03
N VAL A 8 2.38 6.53 -19.45
CA VAL A 8 1.82 5.44 -18.63
C VAL A 8 2.55 5.51 -17.30
N SER A 9 1.82 5.63 -16.22
CA SER A 9 2.38 5.70 -14.85
C SER A 9 3.31 4.52 -14.63
N ALA A 10 4.42 4.76 -13.92
CA ALA A 10 5.30 3.67 -13.50
C ALA A 10 4.47 2.60 -12.79
N SER A 11 4.61 1.35 -13.20
CA SER A 11 3.87 0.27 -12.56
C SER A 11 4.52 -0.04 -11.23
N SER A 12 3.75 0.07 -10.15
CA SER A 12 4.14 -0.41 -8.82
C SER A 12 3.58 -1.82 -8.59
N TRP A 13 4.20 -2.60 -7.71
CA TRP A 13 3.65 -3.88 -7.28
C TRP A 13 2.34 -3.70 -6.49
N TRP A 14 2.23 -2.59 -5.77
CA TRP A 14 1.12 -2.27 -4.87
C TRP A 14 0.68 -0.83 -5.03
N ASP A 15 -0.60 -0.57 -4.80
CA ASP A 15 -1.17 0.78 -4.83
C ASP A 15 -0.60 1.67 -3.71
N VAL A 16 -0.28 1.05 -2.57
CA VAL A 16 0.31 1.71 -1.41
C VAL A 16 1.63 1.05 -1.02
N GLN A 17 2.69 1.83 -1.07
CA GLN A 17 4.03 1.48 -0.61
C GLN A 17 4.41 2.43 0.52
N ALA A 18 4.21 2.00 1.76
CA ALA A 18 4.39 2.86 2.92
C ALA A 18 5.60 2.47 3.79
N ILE A 19 6.12 3.44 4.51
CA ILE A 19 7.03 3.23 5.63
C ILE A 19 6.47 3.97 6.83
N ASP A 20 6.42 3.29 7.98
CA ASP A 20 5.81 3.80 9.19
C ASP A 20 6.84 4.53 10.06
N THR A 21 6.45 5.68 10.59
CA THR A 21 7.19 6.46 11.61
C THR A 21 6.59 6.29 13.00
N MET A 22 5.75 5.27 13.18
CA MET A 22 4.90 5.10 14.35
C MET A 22 5.66 5.24 15.67
N LYS A 23 6.78 4.54 15.80
CA LYS A 23 7.55 4.59 17.04
C LYS A 23 8.08 5.98 17.31
N TYR A 24 8.66 6.63 16.30
CA TYR A 24 9.25 7.95 16.48
C TYR A 24 8.19 9.02 16.75
N SER A 25 7.15 9.10 15.94
CA SER A 25 6.11 10.12 16.08
C SER A 25 5.32 9.98 17.39
N ARG A 26 5.08 8.74 17.85
CA ARG A 26 4.33 8.46 19.07
C ARG A 26 5.20 8.61 20.33
N ASP A 27 6.36 7.94 20.36
CA ASP A 27 7.20 7.88 21.55
C ASP A 27 7.80 9.25 21.92
N LEU A 28 8.03 10.11 20.94
CA LEU A 28 8.69 11.39 21.12
C LEU A 28 7.77 12.61 20.96
N SER A 29 6.51 12.46 20.55
CA SER A 29 5.64 13.60 20.24
C SER A 29 5.52 14.60 21.41
N ARG A 30 5.24 14.14 22.62
CA ARG A 30 5.09 15.04 23.78
C ARG A 30 6.40 15.68 24.20
N GLU A 31 7.50 14.94 24.16
CA GLU A 31 8.85 15.46 24.45
C GLU A 31 9.22 16.55 23.43
N LYS A 32 8.92 16.31 22.17
CA LYS A 32 9.34 17.16 21.04
C LYS A 32 8.37 18.30 20.69
N LEU A 33 7.24 18.43 21.37
CA LEU A 33 6.29 19.52 21.15
C LEU A 33 6.95 20.92 21.16
N ARG A 34 7.95 21.12 22.02
CA ARG A 34 8.63 22.42 22.23
C ARG A 34 10.02 22.48 21.61
N ASP A 35 10.48 21.41 20.99
CA ASP A 35 11.79 21.32 20.36
C ASP A 35 11.73 21.81 18.91
N SER A 36 12.23 23.01 18.65
CA SER A 36 12.24 23.57 17.29
C SER A 36 13.18 22.80 16.34
N SER A 37 14.24 22.16 16.88
CA SER A 37 15.18 21.35 16.07
C SER A 37 14.55 20.08 15.52
N PHE A 38 13.48 19.59 16.14
CA PHE A 38 12.76 18.38 15.72
C PHE A 38 12.18 18.51 14.32
N THR A 39 11.89 19.71 13.85
CA THR A 39 11.45 19.94 12.46
C THR A 39 12.49 19.49 11.43
N LEU A 40 13.78 19.71 11.69
CA LEU A 40 14.85 19.26 10.80
C LEU A 40 14.98 17.73 10.81
N GLU A 41 14.79 17.11 11.94
CA GLU A 41 14.80 15.65 12.07
C GLU A 41 13.63 15.01 11.31
N ILE A 42 12.43 15.59 11.41
CA ILE A 42 11.27 15.16 10.65
C ILE A 42 11.56 15.29 9.13
N SER A 43 12.08 16.42 8.67
CA SER A 43 12.39 16.64 7.25
C SER A 43 13.40 15.63 6.72
N LYS A 44 14.45 15.33 7.51
CA LYS A 44 15.45 14.31 7.16
C LYS A 44 14.80 12.92 6.99
N GLN A 45 13.92 12.54 7.91
CA GLN A 45 13.24 11.24 7.85
C GLN A 45 12.29 11.15 6.65
N MET A 46 11.52 12.19 6.34
CA MET A 46 10.63 12.22 5.17
C MET A 46 11.42 12.06 3.87
N LYS A 47 12.55 12.78 3.74
CA LYS A 47 13.44 12.62 2.60
C LYS A 47 13.98 11.19 2.47
N GLN A 48 14.45 10.60 3.57
CA GLN A 48 14.95 9.22 3.58
C GLN A 48 13.87 8.22 3.13
N ILE A 49 12.63 8.40 3.60
CA ILE A 49 11.48 7.57 3.22
C ILE A 49 11.16 7.75 1.73
N ALA A 50 11.07 8.98 1.24
CA ALA A 50 10.79 9.25 -0.17
C ALA A 50 11.85 8.66 -1.11
N GLU A 51 13.13 8.70 -0.73
CA GLU A 51 14.24 8.12 -1.51
C GLU A 51 14.16 6.59 -1.65
N THR A 52 13.31 5.90 -0.89
CA THR A 52 13.06 4.46 -1.08
C THR A 52 12.08 4.16 -2.22
N GLY A 53 11.35 5.16 -2.72
CA GLY A 53 10.22 4.99 -3.63
C GLY A 53 8.89 4.75 -2.90
N ALA A 54 8.83 5.00 -1.59
CA ALA A 54 7.57 4.96 -0.87
C ALA A 54 6.59 5.99 -1.45
N THR A 55 5.33 5.61 -1.58
CA THR A 55 4.22 6.48 -1.99
C THR A 55 3.59 7.18 -0.80
N HIS A 56 3.63 6.53 0.36
CA HIS A 56 3.02 7.00 1.60
C HIS A 56 3.98 6.92 2.77
N VAL A 57 3.72 7.75 3.78
CA VAL A 57 4.35 7.64 5.10
C VAL A 57 3.29 7.44 6.17
N GLY A 58 3.45 6.41 7.01
CA GLY A 58 2.61 6.20 8.19
C GLY A 58 2.99 7.16 9.32
N ILE A 59 2.05 7.95 9.81
CA ILE A 59 2.27 8.91 10.89
C ILE A 59 1.34 8.58 12.06
N ALA A 60 1.90 8.14 13.17
CA ALA A 60 1.15 7.72 14.36
C ALA A 60 1.09 8.77 15.47
N THR A 61 1.27 10.05 15.15
CA THR A 61 1.05 11.13 16.11
C THR A 61 -0.41 11.06 16.60
N PRO A 62 -0.66 11.08 17.93
CA PRO A 62 -2.03 11.06 18.46
C PRO A 62 -2.87 12.21 17.91
N TYR A 63 -4.16 11.96 17.77
CA TYR A 63 -5.11 12.94 17.22
C TYR A 63 -5.64 13.97 18.26
N ASP A 64 -5.17 13.90 19.52
CA ASP A 64 -5.58 14.88 20.53
C ASP A 64 -5.00 16.25 20.24
N GLU A 65 -5.75 17.31 20.58
CA GLU A 65 -5.43 18.71 20.27
C GLU A 65 -4.01 19.12 20.67
N GLU A 66 -3.47 18.57 21.76
CA GLU A 66 -2.10 18.88 22.19
C GLU A 66 -1.05 18.46 21.15
N PHE A 67 -1.34 17.46 20.30
CA PHE A 67 -0.40 16.93 19.30
C PHE A 67 -0.61 17.47 17.89
N ILE A 68 -1.69 18.20 17.62
CA ILE A 68 -1.94 18.76 16.30
C ILE A 68 -0.77 19.59 15.76
N PRO A 69 -0.08 20.42 16.58
CA PRO A 69 1.09 21.17 16.10
C PRO A 69 2.24 20.26 15.62
N VAL A 70 2.46 19.09 16.24
CA VAL A 70 3.47 18.12 15.82
C VAL A 70 3.00 17.36 14.59
N LEU A 71 1.74 16.93 14.55
CA LEU A 71 1.14 16.27 13.39
C LEU A 71 1.27 17.13 12.13
N ARG A 72 1.00 18.44 12.23
CA ARG A 72 1.19 19.40 11.12
C ARG A 72 2.62 19.46 10.61
N LYS A 73 3.63 19.35 11.49
CA LYS A 73 5.04 19.31 11.08
C LYS A 73 5.35 18.06 10.25
N TRP A 74 4.85 16.90 10.68
CA TRP A 74 5.00 15.63 9.94
C TRP A 74 4.32 15.70 8.58
N VAL A 75 3.06 16.16 8.53
CA VAL A 75 2.29 16.30 7.29
C VAL A 75 2.99 17.25 6.32
N ALA A 76 3.39 18.44 6.78
CA ALA A 76 4.07 19.40 5.93
C ALA A 76 5.39 18.88 5.35
N ALA A 77 6.16 18.16 6.15
CA ALA A 77 7.42 17.56 5.68
C ALA A 77 7.18 16.41 4.69
N ALA A 78 6.16 15.58 4.91
CA ALA A 78 5.76 14.53 3.96
C ALA A 78 5.37 15.12 2.60
N ARG A 79 4.54 16.18 2.59
CA ARG A 79 4.14 16.88 1.37
C ARG A 79 5.33 17.50 0.62
N ALA A 80 6.30 18.07 1.36
CA ALA A 80 7.50 18.64 0.76
C ALA A 80 8.34 17.62 -0.02
N GLU A 81 8.26 16.35 0.34
CA GLU A 81 8.93 15.24 -0.33
C GLU A 81 7.99 14.45 -1.30
N GLY A 82 6.78 14.94 -1.54
CA GLY A 82 5.81 14.32 -2.45
C GLY A 82 5.15 13.04 -1.92
N LEU A 83 5.22 12.80 -0.61
CA LEU A 83 4.58 11.64 0.03
C LEU A 83 3.13 11.95 0.38
N SER A 84 2.22 11.01 0.08
CA SER A 84 0.91 10.96 0.70
C SER A 84 1.03 10.50 2.17
N VAL A 85 0.07 10.88 3.00
CA VAL A 85 0.09 10.57 4.42
C VAL A 85 -0.90 9.47 4.74
N TRP A 86 -0.43 8.43 5.40
CA TRP A 86 -1.29 7.50 6.09
C TRP A 86 -1.38 7.91 7.56
N PHE A 87 -2.49 8.55 7.93
CA PHE A 87 -2.79 8.95 9.29
C PHE A 87 -3.11 7.72 10.14
N ARG A 88 -2.26 7.44 11.13
CA ARG A 88 -2.32 6.25 12.01
C ARG A 88 -2.37 6.64 13.50
N GLY A 89 -2.90 7.80 13.81
CA GLY A 89 -3.07 8.27 15.20
C GLY A 89 -4.22 7.57 15.92
N ASN A 90 -4.36 7.87 17.20
CA ASN A 90 -5.41 7.35 18.06
C ASN A 90 -5.69 8.35 19.21
N TRP A 91 -6.85 8.23 19.87
CA TRP A 91 -7.20 9.08 21.01
C TRP A 91 -7.03 8.44 22.38
N SER A 92 -7.14 7.14 22.49
CA SER A 92 -7.01 6.44 23.78
C SER A 92 -5.75 5.62 23.87
N GLY A 93 -4.96 5.77 22.91
CA GLY A 93 -3.67 5.18 22.63
C GLY A 93 -3.36 3.91 23.34
N TRP A 94 -3.00 2.98 22.63
CA TRP A 94 -2.31 1.78 22.98
C TRP A 94 -1.86 1.73 24.46
N GLU A 95 -2.56 0.94 25.27
CA GLU A 95 -2.11 0.59 26.62
C GLU A 95 -1.85 1.78 27.57
N GLY A 96 -2.54 2.90 27.37
CA GLY A 96 -2.38 4.06 28.21
C GLY A 96 -1.24 5.00 27.84
N TRP A 97 -0.74 4.95 26.60
CA TRP A 97 0.21 5.93 26.08
C TRP A 97 -0.22 7.35 26.44
N PHE A 98 0.72 8.17 26.86
CA PHE A 98 0.51 9.54 27.32
C PHE A 98 -0.42 9.69 28.54
N ASN A 99 -0.68 8.60 29.27
CA ASN A 99 -1.58 8.55 30.43
C ASN A 99 -3.03 8.92 30.13
N TYR A 100 -3.49 8.73 28.89
CA TYR A 100 -4.89 8.90 28.55
C TYR A 100 -5.74 7.73 29.05
N PRO A 101 -6.92 8.01 29.60
CA PRO A 101 -7.84 6.95 30.02
C PRO A 101 -8.38 6.23 28.80
N ARG A 102 -8.77 4.97 28.98
CA ARG A 102 -9.58 4.26 27.98
C ARG A 102 -10.90 4.98 27.78
N ILE A 103 -11.37 5.05 26.54
CA ILE A 103 -12.65 5.66 26.16
C ILE A 103 -13.60 4.61 25.59
N THR A 104 -14.91 4.90 25.59
CA THR A 104 -15.89 4.02 24.94
C THR A 104 -15.87 4.21 23.42
N ARG A 105 -16.49 3.27 22.69
CA ARG A 105 -16.66 3.36 21.22
C ARG A 105 -17.43 4.63 20.82
N GLU A 106 -18.47 5.00 21.59
CA GLU A 106 -19.27 6.21 21.35
C GLU A 106 -18.41 7.48 21.48
N VAL A 107 -17.60 7.57 22.52
CA VAL A 107 -16.69 8.70 22.73
C VAL A 107 -15.63 8.74 21.62
N HIS A 108 -15.13 7.58 21.19
CA HIS A 108 -14.16 7.50 20.09
C HIS A 108 -14.77 8.04 18.78
N ILE A 109 -15.97 7.58 18.41
CA ILE A 109 -16.71 8.05 17.22
C ILE A 109 -16.94 9.56 17.27
N GLN A 110 -17.30 10.10 18.45
CA GLN A 110 -17.48 11.55 18.60
C GLN A 110 -16.18 12.33 18.41
N LYS A 111 -15.06 11.81 18.93
CA LYS A 111 -13.73 12.40 18.74
C LYS A 111 -13.30 12.35 17.27
N THR A 112 -13.53 11.22 16.57
CA THR A 112 -13.26 11.10 15.13
C THR A 112 -14.01 12.17 14.34
N ARG A 113 -15.32 12.32 14.58
CA ARG A 113 -16.13 13.33 13.91
C ARG A 113 -15.56 14.73 14.15
N LYS A 114 -15.32 15.08 15.41
CA LYS A 114 -14.77 16.39 15.76
C LYS A 114 -13.44 16.68 15.08
N PHE A 115 -12.52 15.70 15.10
CA PHE A 115 -11.21 15.83 14.47
C PHE A 115 -11.31 16.09 12.95
N LEU A 116 -12.15 15.34 12.25
CA LEU A 116 -12.35 15.53 10.81
C LEU A 116 -13.01 16.87 10.48
N ASP A 117 -13.94 17.34 11.32
CA ASP A 117 -14.61 18.63 11.13
C ASP A 117 -13.65 19.81 11.37
N GLU A 118 -12.79 19.74 12.38
CA GLU A 118 -11.91 20.84 12.82
C GLU A 118 -10.55 20.91 12.10
N HIS A 119 -10.09 19.80 11.50
CA HIS A 119 -8.76 19.69 10.92
C HIS A 119 -8.76 19.27 9.46
N GLN A 120 -9.73 19.76 8.67
CA GLN A 120 -9.88 19.44 7.25
C GLN A 120 -8.64 19.78 6.41
N ASP A 121 -7.87 20.78 6.83
CA ASP A 121 -6.65 21.27 6.17
C ASP A 121 -5.46 20.30 6.26
N LEU A 122 -5.53 19.28 7.12
CA LEU A 122 -4.50 18.24 7.20
C LEU A 122 -4.53 17.28 6.00
N PHE A 123 -5.68 17.10 5.36
CA PHE A 123 -5.89 16.04 4.39
C PHE A 123 -5.77 16.52 2.95
N GLU A 124 -5.27 15.65 2.07
CA GLU A 124 -5.20 15.84 0.63
C GLU A 124 -5.67 14.57 -0.11
N ASP A 125 -5.93 14.71 -1.42
CA ASP A 125 -6.26 13.56 -2.26
C ASP A 125 -5.12 12.55 -2.28
N GLY A 126 -5.48 11.28 -2.15
CA GLY A 126 -4.51 10.18 -2.08
C GLY A 126 -4.05 9.82 -0.66
N ASP A 127 -4.46 10.57 0.35
CA ASP A 127 -4.20 10.20 1.75
C ASP A 127 -5.02 8.99 2.22
N ILE A 128 -4.56 8.43 3.32
CA ILE A 128 -5.24 7.35 4.04
C ILE A 128 -5.49 7.80 5.47
N PHE A 129 -6.68 7.57 5.98
CA PHE A 129 -7.06 7.86 7.36
C PHE A 129 -7.52 6.58 8.07
N SER A 130 -6.76 6.17 9.08
CA SER A 130 -7.17 5.14 10.04
C SER A 130 -7.67 5.82 11.31
N ALA A 131 -8.94 5.66 11.61
CA ALA A 131 -9.53 6.26 12.82
C ALA A 131 -8.97 5.61 14.09
N CYS A 132 -8.76 4.29 14.06
CA CYS A 132 -8.29 3.52 15.20
C CYS A 132 -7.42 2.34 14.75
N PRO A 133 -6.15 2.56 14.31
CA PRO A 133 -5.26 1.47 13.98
C PRO A 133 -5.00 0.63 15.22
N GLU A 134 -4.97 -0.71 15.07
CA GLU A 134 -4.81 -1.67 16.18
C GLU A 134 -5.74 -1.36 17.38
N CYS A 135 -6.99 -1.07 17.12
CA CYS A 135 -7.96 -0.65 18.14
C CYS A 135 -8.14 -1.68 19.26
N GLU A 136 -7.86 -2.93 18.98
CA GLU A 136 -7.83 -4.03 19.94
C GLU A 136 -6.69 -3.90 20.97
N ASN A 137 -5.61 -3.23 20.63
CA ASN A 137 -4.42 -3.08 21.49
C ASN A 137 -4.49 -1.82 22.37
N GLY A 138 -5.58 -1.62 23.12
CA GLY A 138 -5.72 -0.48 24.05
C GLY A 138 -6.74 0.56 23.62
N GLY A 139 -7.39 0.40 22.47
CA GLY A 139 -8.53 1.17 22.04
C GLY A 139 -9.84 0.73 22.73
N PRO A 140 -11.01 1.08 22.18
CA PRO A 140 -12.30 0.86 22.83
C PRO A 140 -12.80 -0.59 22.69
N GLY A 141 -12.08 -1.51 23.22
CA GLY A 141 -12.47 -2.91 23.44
C GLY A 141 -11.83 -3.91 22.47
N ASP A 142 -11.05 -4.84 23.04
CA ASP A 142 -10.46 -5.98 22.33
C ASP A 142 -11.51 -7.08 22.15
N PRO A 143 -11.87 -7.47 20.92
CA PRO A 143 -12.85 -8.53 20.68
C PRO A 143 -12.36 -9.90 21.14
N ARG A 144 -11.04 -10.13 21.24
CA ARG A 144 -10.47 -11.38 21.78
C ARG A 144 -10.72 -11.52 23.27
N ALA A 145 -10.63 -10.42 24.02
CA ALA A 145 -10.84 -10.39 25.46
C ALA A 145 -12.32 -10.34 25.85
N THR A 146 -13.13 -9.63 25.07
CA THR A 146 -14.55 -9.38 25.38
C THR A 146 -15.50 -10.40 24.76
N GLY A 147 -15.08 -11.07 23.67
CA GLY A 147 -15.95 -11.92 22.84
C GLY A 147 -16.96 -11.12 21.99
N ASP A 148 -16.95 -9.79 22.06
CA ASP A 148 -17.89 -8.91 21.34
C ASP A 148 -17.44 -8.66 19.90
N ILE A 149 -17.41 -9.70 19.08
CA ILE A 149 -17.04 -9.61 17.66
C ILE A 149 -18.01 -8.71 16.91
N LYS A 150 -19.32 -8.89 17.08
CA LYS A 150 -20.33 -8.12 16.35
C LYS A 150 -20.33 -6.63 16.71
N GLY A 151 -20.15 -6.29 17.98
CA GLY A 151 -20.00 -4.90 18.39
C GLY A 151 -18.73 -4.26 17.85
N TYR A 152 -17.62 -5.02 17.75
CA TYR A 152 -16.38 -4.52 17.15
C TYR A 152 -16.53 -4.32 15.64
N GLN A 153 -17.12 -5.27 14.90
CA GLN A 153 -17.47 -5.11 13.49
C GLN A 153 -18.28 -3.83 13.23
N LYS A 154 -19.35 -3.64 14.00
CA LYS A 154 -20.17 -2.44 13.90
C LYS A 154 -19.37 -1.16 14.16
N PHE A 155 -18.46 -1.19 15.12
CA PHE A 155 -17.63 -0.04 15.47
C PHE A 155 -16.71 0.37 14.33
N ILE A 156 -15.92 -0.56 13.76
CA ILE A 156 -14.99 -0.25 12.67
C ILE A 156 -15.72 0.20 11.39
N ILE A 157 -16.87 -0.39 11.08
CA ILE A 157 -17.72 0.04 9.96
C ILE A 157 -18.22 1.46 10.20
N THR A 158 -18.69 1.78 11.43
CA THR A 158 -19.18 3.12 11.76
C THR A 158 -18.08 4.17 11.63
N GLU A 159 -16.85 3.87 12.07
CA GLU A 159 -15.71 4.78 11.92
C GLU A 159 -15.36 5.01 10.45
N HIS A 160 -15.36 3.94 9.65
CA HIS A 160 -15.12 4.03 8.21
C HIS A 160 -16.18 4.89 7.51
N GLU A 161 -17.46 4.59 7.69
CA GLU A 161 -18.56 5.31 7.04
C GLU A 161 -18.59 6.79 7.43
N LEU A 162 -18.33 7.09 8.71
CA LEU A 162 -18.24 8.46 9.21
C LEU A 162 -17.12 9.23 8.51
N ALA A 163 -15.94 8.65 8.43
CA ALA A 163 -14.79 9.29 7.79
C ALA A 163 -15.00 9.43 6.27
N LYS A 164 -15.53 8.40 5.61
CA LYS A 164 -15.89 8.41 4.19
C LYS A 164 -16.88 9.52 3.84
N GLU A 165 -17.91 9.71 4.69
CA GLU A 165 -18.87 10.80 4.54
C GLU A 165 -18.20 12.17 4.73
N ALA A 166 -17.38 12.34 5.77
CA ALA A 166 -16.67 13.58 6.03
C ALA A 166 -15.77 13.98 4.85
N PHE A 167 -14.96 13.06 4.33
CA PHE A 167 -14.08 13.35 3.17
C PHE A 167 -14.86 13.66 1.91
N ARG A 168 -15.96 12.96 1.65
CA ARG A 168 -16.87 13.31 0.54
C ARG A 168 -17.43 14.74 0.68
N ASN A 169 -17.81 15.15 1.88
CA ASN A 169 -18.32 16.51 2.14
C ASN A 169 -17.23 17.57 2.00
N MET A 170 -15.97 17.24 2.29
CA MET A 170 -14.79 18.08 2.04
C MET A 170 -14.42 18.16 0.55
N GLY A 171 -14.97 17.28 -0.30
CA GLY A 171 -14.57 17.13 -1.71
C GLY A 171 -13.17 16.53 -1.86
N LYS A 172 -12.72 15.69 -0.91
CA LYS A 172 -11.40 15.08 -0.89
C LYS A 172 -11.49 13.56 -1.07
N ASN A 173 -10.54 13.01 -1.84
CA ASN A 173 -10.41 11.57 -2.07
C ASN A 173 -9.39 10.97 -1.08
N VAL A 174 -9.84 10.71 0.15
CA VAL A 174 -9.05 10.08 1.23
C VAL A 174 -9.63 8.71 1.54
N ALA A 175 -8.79 7.67 1.54
CA ALA A 175 -9.20 6.33 1.88
C ALA A 175 -9.39 6.17 3.40
N SER A 176 -10.56 5.70 3.85
CA SER A 176 -10.89 5.53 5.28
C SER A 176 -11.12 4.09 5.71
N ASN A 177 -11.01 3.14 4.79
CA ASN A 177 -11.17 1.70 5.03
C ASN A 177 -9.88 0.99 5.49
N TRP A 178 -8.80 1.71 5.68
CA TRP A 178 -7.49 1.17 6.09
C TRP A 178 -7.39 1.05 7.62
N GLN A 179 -8.30 0.28 8.22
CA GLN A 179 -8.30 0.03 9.66
C GLN A 179 -7.42 -1.20 9.94
N SER A 180 -6.16 -0.96 10.32
CA SER A 180 -5.24 -2.05 10.63
C SER A 180 -5.56 -2.73 11.95
N MET A 181 -5.38 -4.04 11.98
CA MET A 181 -5.56 -4.90 13.16
C MET A 181 -4.63 -6.10 13.10
N ASN A 182 -4.36 -6.71 14.24
CA ASN A 182 -3.60 -7.96 14.27
C ASN A 182 -4.26 -9.03 13.40
N ALA A 183 -3.46 -9.86 12.72
CA ALA A 183 -3.99 -10.87 11.79
C ALA A 183 -4.94 -11.89 12.43
N ASP A 184 -4.79 -12.21 13.72
CA ASP A 184 -5.72 -13.07 14.47
C ASP A 184 -7.08 -12.40 14.71
N VAL A 185 -7.08 -11.09 14.98
CA VAL A 185 -8.30 -10.27 15.07
C VAL A 185 -8.98 -10.20 13.70
N ALA A 186 -8.21 -9.96 12.63
CA ALA A 186 -8.76 -9.93 11.28
C ALA A 186 -9.47 -11.23 10.90
N ARG A 187 -8.89 -12.39 11.23
CA ARG A 187 -9.55 -13.70 11.01
C ARG A 187 -10.87 -13.85 11.77
N ALA A 188 -11.01 -13.22 12.93
CA ALA A 188 -12.24 -13.27 13.73
C ALA A 188 -13.30 -12.26 13.30
N VAL A 189 -12.85 -11.08 12.84
CA VAL A 189 -13.69 -9.90 12.65
C VAL A 189 -14.06 -9.68 11.17
N MET A 190 -13.13 -9.95 10.24
CA MET A 190 -13.29 -9.64 8.82
C MET A 190 -13.95 -10.81 8.05
N ASP A 191 -15.23 -11.03 8.33
CA ASP A 191 -16.07 -11.90 7.49
C ASP A 191 -16.43 -11.19 6.17
N LYS A 192 -17.04 -11.94 5.21
CA LYS A 192 -17.39 -11.40 3.88
C LYS A 192 -18.33 -10.19 3.93
N GLU A 193 -19.21 -10.12 4.92
CA GLU A 193 -20.14 -9.01 5.11
C GLU A 193 -19.41 -7.76 5.61
N THR A 194 -18.62 -7.91 6.67
CA THR A 194 -17.79 -6.84 7.24
C THR A 194 -16.77 -6.33 6.21
N THR A 195 -16.10 -7.24 5.50
CA THR A 195 -15.13 -6.85 4.47
C THR A 195 -15.79 -6.06 3.33
N ARG A 196 -16.98 -6.46 2.90
CA ARG A 196 -17.74 -5.68 1.90
C ARG A 196 -18.10 -4.29 2.42
N ALA A 197 -18.50 -4.16 3.69
CA ALA A 197 -18.79 -2.89 4.32
C ALA A 197 -17.53 -2.00 4.49
N MET A 198 -16.35 -2.60 4.48
CA MET A 198 -15.04 -1.94 4.45
C MET A 198 -14.47 -1.80 3.02
N ASP A 199 -15.33 -1.62 2.02
CA ASP A 199 -15.00 -1.47 0.60
C ASP A 199 -14.06 -2.58 0.06
N GLY A 200 -14.18 -3.80 0.58
CA GLY A 200 -13.45 -4.97 0.11
C GLY A 200 -11.99 -5.09 0.58
N LEU A 201 -11.58 -4.33 1.60
CA LEU A 201 -10.21 -4.32 2.11
C LEU A 201 -10.11 -4.89 3.53
N VAL A 202 -9.08 -5.70 3.76
CA VAL A 202 -8.61 -6.13 5.08
C VAL A 202 -7.20 -5.63 5.29
N VAL A 203 -6.94 -4.90 6.38
CA VAL A 203 -5.59 -4.41 6.70
C VAL A 203 -5.10 -5.11 7.94
N ILE A 204 -3.93 -5.76 7.83
CA ILE A 204 -3.38 -6.55 8.93
C ILE A 204 -1.99 -6.07 9.35
N ASP A 205 -1.75 -6.06 10.66
CA ASP A 205 -0.44 -5.94 11.25
C ASP A 205 0.05 -7.37 11.54
N HIS A 206 1.10 -7.80 10.80
CA HIS A 206 1.42 -9.22 10.72
C HIS A 206 2.91 -9.52 10.83
N TYR A 207 3.27 -10.22 11.89
CA TYR A 207 4.63 -10.62 12.18
C TYR A 207 4.71 -12.13 12.36
N VAL A 208 5.55 -12.80 11.58
CA VAL A 208 5.73 -14.25 11.58
C VAL A 208 7.21 -14.61 11.49
N ARG A 209 7.57 -15.81 11.95
CA ARG A 209 8.96 -16.28 11.95
C ARG A 209 9.47 -16.59 10.54
N ASP A 210 8.66 -17.24 9.73
CA ASP A 210 9.01 -17.65 8.36
C ASP A 210 8.52 -16.59 7.35
N PRO A 211 9.40 -15.96 6.54
CA PRO A 211 9.01 -14.94 5.58
C PRO A 211 7.97 -15.45 4.57
N LYS A 212 8.02 -16.72 4.19
CA LYS A 212 7.04 -17.33 3.27
C LYS A 212 5.66 -17.51 3.89
N GLN A 213 5.55 -17.46 5.22
CA GLN A 213 4.27 -17.54 5.91
C GLN A 213 3.42 -16.29 5.67
N VAL A 214 4.05 -15.13 5.45
CA VAL A 214 3.33 -13.86 5.20
C VAL A 214 2.36 -14.00 4.04
N ALA A 215 2.84 -14.45 2.88
CA ALA A 215 2.00 -14.59 1.68
C ALA A 215 0.92 -15.68 1.84
N ARG A 216 1.24 -16.78 2.54
CA ARG A 216 0.25 -17.85 2.83
C ARG A 216 -0.88 -17.35 3.72
N ASP A 217 -0.56 -16.62 4.78
CA ASP A 217 -1.57 -16.08 5.70
C ASP A 217 -2.44 -15.01 5.02
N ILE A 218 -1.85 -14.17 4.19
CA ILE A 218 -2.56 -13.20 3.36
C ILE A 218 -3.56 -13.90 2.43
N ALA A 219 -3.13 -14.94 1.71
CA ALA A 219 -4.01 -15.69 0.82
C ALA A 219 -5.18 -16.32 1.57
N GLN A 220 -4.93 -16.89 2.76
CA GLN A 220 -5.97 -17.47 3.61
C GLN A 220 -6.98 -16.41 4.09
N ILE A 221 -6.50 -15.22 4.52
CA ILE A 221 -7.36 -14.12 4.96
C ILE A 221 -8.19 -13.59 3.78
N ALA A 222 -7.59 -13.43 2.61
CA ALA A 222 -8.28 -12.98 1.41
C ALA A 222 -9.40 -13.96 0.99
N GLU A 223 -9.14 -15.26 1.00
CA GLU A 223 -10.14 -16.29 0.70
C GLU A 223 -11.31 -16.28 1.71
N GLN A 224 -10.98 -16.21 3.00
CA GLN A 224 -11.97 -16.18 4.07
C GLN A 224 -12.84 -14.94 4.02
N SER A 225 -12.23 -13.77 3.87
CA SER A 225 -12.89 -12.46 3.89
C SER A 225 -13.54 -12.09 2.55
N GLY A 226 -13.07 -12.67 1.44
CA GLY A 226 -13.51 -12.34 0.09
C GLY A 226 -13.01 -10.96 -0.40
N GLY A 227 -11.98 -10.40 0.27
CA GLY A 227 -11.41 -9.08 -0.05
C GLY A 227 -9.94 -9.12 -0.47
N LYS A 228 -9.40 -7.94 -0.76
CA LYS A 228 -7.96 -7.71 -0.86
C LYS A 228 -7.36 -7.51 0.53
N VAL A 229 -6.06 -7.71 0.65
CA VAL A 229 -5.34 -7.55 1.91
C VAL A 229 -4.23 -6.51 1.74
N ALA A 230 -4.06 -5.66 2.74
CA ALA A 230 -2.89 -4.81 2.87
C ALA A 230 -2.16 -5.13 4.18
N LEU A 231 -0.84 -5.03 4.15
CA LEU A 231 -0.01 -5.07 5.35
C LEU A 231 0.06 -3.66 5.95
N GLY A 232 -0.59 -3.46 7.08
CA GLY A 232 -0.54 -2.23 7.86
C GLY A 232 0.78 -2.09 8.60
N GLU A 233 1.27 -3.22 9.13
CA GLU A 233 2.60 -3.36 9.68
C GLU A 233 3.22 -4.69 9.30
N PHE A 234 4.48 -4.64 8.91
CA PHE A 234 5.27 -5.82 8.63
C PHE A 234 6.76 -5.47 8.79
N GLY A 235 7.58 -6.39 9.26
CA GLY A 235 9.01 -6.14 9.44
C GLY A 235 9.72 -7.25 10.21
N ALA A 236 11.05 -7.23 10.17
CA ALA A 236 11.92 -8.13 10.92
C ALA A 236 13.22 -7.38 11.31
N PRO A 237 13.87 -7.82 12.42
CA PRO A 237 13.45 -8.85 13.36
C PRO A 237 12.45 -8.36 14.40
N ILE A 238 11.57 -9.24 14.82
CA ILE A 238 10.83 -9.10 16.09
C ILE A 238 11.53 -10.06 17.08
N PRO A 239 12.07 -9.58 18.20
CA PRO A 239 12.95 -10.37 19.06
C PRO A 239 12.37 -11.72 19.52
N ASP A 240 11.10 -11.73 19.92
CA ASP A 240 10.42 -12.94 20.42
C ASP A 240 10.12 -13.97 19.32
N LEU A 241 10.07 -13.54 18.06
CA LEU A 241 9.83 -14.41 16.91
C LEU A 241 11.12 -14.87 16.22
N HIS A 242 12.05 -13.93 16.05
CA HIS A 242 13.23 -14.13 15.20
C HIS A 242 14.54 -14.24 15.99
N GLY A 243 14.55 -13.77 17.24
CA GLY A 243 15.81 -13.50 17.97
C GLY A 243 16.55 -12.30 17.37
N ALA A 244 17.86 -12.25 17.63
CA ALA A 244 18.73 -11.23 17.03
C ALA A 244 19.02 -11.57 15.56
N MET A 245 18.96 -10.58 14.68
CA MET A 245 19.37 -10.68 13.28
C MET A 245 20.46 -9.66 12.96
N SER A 246 21.46 -10.08 12.22
CA SER A 246 22.38 -9.15 11.53
C SER A 246 21.64 -8.39 10.42
N GLU A 247 22.23 -7.30 9.90
CA GLU A 247 21.64 -6.57 8.76
C GLU A 247 21.47 -7.44 7.52
N VAL A 248 22.41 -8.37 7.28
CA VAL A 248 22.32 -9.33 6.15
C VAL A 248 21.14 -10.28 6.33
N GLN A 249 20.92 -10.78 7.55
CA GLN A 249 19.77 -11.66 7.84
C GLN A 249 18.43 -10.91 7.75
N GLN A 250 18.38 -9.67 8.26
CA GLN A 250 17.20 -8.80 8.13
C GLN A 250 16.86 -8.58 6.64
N ALA A 251 17.85 -8.16 5.84
CA ALA A 251 17.67 -7.90 4.41
C ALA A 251 17.20 -9.16 3.67
N ALA A 252 17.80 -10.32 3.94
CA ALA A 252 17.42 -11.59 3.31
C ALA A 252 15.99 -12.03 3.70
N TRP A 253 15.59 -11.84 4.96
CA TRP A 253 14.24 -12.17 5.41
C TRP A 253 13.20 -11.28 4.71
N ILE A 254 13.45 -9.96 4.66
CA ILE A 254 12.56 -8.98 4.02
C ILE A 254 12.49 -9.21 2.50
N ASP A 255 13.63 -9.50 1.84
CA ASP A 255 13.64 -9.80 0.40
C ASP A 255 12.79 -11.04 0.08
N SER A 256 12.90 -12.10 0.88
CA SER A 256 12.09 -13.32 0.72
C SER A 256 10.59 -13.04 0.92
N ALA A 257 10.21 -12.26 1.93
CA ALA A 257 8.82 -11.92 2.18
C ALA A 257 8.24 -11.04 1.06
N LEU A 258 8.94 -9.95 0.68
CA LEU A 258 8.50 -9.04 -0.37
C LEU A 258 8.42 -9.73 -1.73
N HIS A 259 9.32 -10.67 -2.03
CA HIS A 259 9.24 -11.48 -3.23
C HIS A 259 7.91 -12.23 -3.32
N ASP A 260 7.56 -13.00 -2.28
CA ASP A 260 6.35 -13.82 -2.30
C ASP A 260 5.06 -12.98 -2.31
N ILE A 261 5.03 -11.84 -1.59
CA ILE A 261 3.86 -10.95 -1.59
C ILE A 261 3.73 -10.10 -2.85
N SER A 262 4.82 -9.80 -3.56
CA SER A 262 4.74 -9.12 -4.87
C SER A 262 4.11 -10.00 -5.96
N LEU A 263 4.22 -11.31 -5.82
CA LEU A 263 3.56 -12.29 -6.70
C LEU A 263 2.10 -12.58 -6.30
N SER A 264 1.64 -12.07 -5.17
CA SER A 264 0.30 -12.35 -4.66
C SER A 264 -0.75 -11.44 -5.27
N PRO A 265 -1.78 -11.97 -5.94
CA PRO A 265 -2.87 -11.16 -6.48
C PRO A 265 -3.78 -10.58 -5.39
N HIS A 266 -3.55 -10.95 -4.13
CA HIS A 266 -4.39 -10.53 -3.01
C HIS A 266 -3.89 -9.27 -2.31
N VAL A 267 -2.61 -8.89 -2.53
CA VAL A 267 -1.98 -7.75 -1.84
C VAL A 267 -2.18 -6.46 -2.64
N THR A 268 -2.70 -5.42 -1.98
CA THR A 268 -2.87 -4.09 -2.57
C THR A 268 -1.99 -3.02 -1.91
N GLY A 269 -1.40 -3.31 -0.76
CA GLY A 269 -0.54 -2.35 -0.08
C GLY A 269 0.38 -2.99 0.95
N VAL A 270 1.53 -2.36 1.17
CA VAL A 270 2.55 -2.78 2.12
C VAL A 270 3.08 -1.59 2.88
N SER A 271 3.07 -1.67 4.22
CA SER A 271 3.71 -0.70 5.11
C SER A 271 4.80 -1.37 5.94
N TYR A 272 6.03 -0.92 5.76
CA TYR A 272 7.15 -1.41 6.56
C TYR A 272 7.19 -0.72 7.93
N TRP A 273 7.21 -1.48 9.00
CA TRP A 273 7.37 -0.99 10.36
C TRP A 273 8.79 -1.30 10.85
N THR A 274 9.67 -0.33 11.08
CA THR A 274 9.54 1.12 11.10
C THR A 274 10.81 1.78 10.56
N ASN A 275 10.74 3.09 10.27
CA ASN A 275 11.91 3.81 9.75
C ASN A 275 13.08 3.88 10.76
N MET A 276 12.82 4.39 11.96
CA MET A 276 13.83 4.63 13.01
C MET A 276 13.44 3.93 14.30
N PHE A 277 14.42 3.61 15.11
CA PHE A 277 14.26 2.94 16.39
C PHE A 277 13.60 1.55 16.32
N GLY A 278 13.71 0.79 17.40
CA GLY A 278 13.21 -0.58 17.46
C GLY A 278 14.12 -1.57 16.73
N SER A 279 13.71 -2.81 16.76
CA SER A 279 14.48 -3.94 16.21
C SER A 279 14.44 -4.03 14.70
N THR A 280 13.35 -3.51 14.07
CA THR A 280 13.10 -3.56 12.64
C THR A 280 13.62 -2.35 11.87
N LYS A 281 14.23 -1.37 12.53
CA LYS A 281 14.63 -0.08 11.95
C LYS A 281 15.35 -0.20 10.59
N LEU A 282 15.08 0.75 9.72
CA LEU A 282 15.68 0.89 8.39
C LEU A 282 16.98 1.69 8.41
N TRP A 283 17.06 2.69 9.28
CA TRP A 283 18.24 3.54 9.45
C TRP A 283 18.84 3.37 10.83
N ASN A 284 20.16 3.35 10.89
CA ASN A 284 20.91 3.36 12.13
C ASN A 284 20.78 4.73 12.84
N ASP A 285 21.15 4.79 14.11
CA ASP A 285 21.00 5.99 14.94
C ASP A 285 21.85 7.18 14.43
N ASP A 286 22.91 6.92 13.67
CA ASP A 286 23.71 7.93 12.96
C ASP A 286 23.07 8.38 11.63
N GLY A 287 21.95 7.78 11.25
CA GLY A 287 21.22 8.05 10.00
C GLY A 287 21.75 7.30 8.79
N SER A 288 22.72 6.40 8.94
CA SER A 288 23.17 5.53 7.84
C SER A 288 22.10 4.48 7.51
N PRO A 289 21.89 4.16 6.22
CA PRO A 289 20.93 3.13 5.84
C PRO A 289 21.45 1.73 6.20
N ARG A 290 20.56 0.87 6.64
CA ARG A 290 20.81 -0.56 6.76
C ARG A 290 20.60 -1.25 5.41
N LEU A 291 21.14 -2.45 5.23
CA LEU A 291 21.02 -3.21 3.98
C LEU A 291 19.57 -3.44 3.51
N VAL A 292 18.64 -3.49 4.43
CA VAL A 292 17.20 -3.65 4.14
C VAL A 292 16.61 -2.46 3.35
N VAL A 293 17.22 -1.28 3.42
CA VAL A 293 16.78 -0.11 2.62
C VAL A 293 16.93 -0.39 1.12
N ASP A 294 18.03 -1.03 0.70
CA ASP A 294 18.22 -1.41 -0.71
C ASP A 294 17.22 -2.48 -1.15
N VAL A 295 16.83 -3.37 -0.24
CA VAL A 295 15.75 -4.34 -0.49
C VAL A 295 14.43 -3.62 -0.72
N LEU A 296 14.04 -2.66 0.13
CA LEU A 296 12.82 -1.87 -0.09
C LEU A 296 12.85 -1.13 -1.42
N LYS A 297 13.98 -0.49 -1.76
CA LYS A 297 14.15 0.19 -3.06
C LYS A 297 13.95 -0.74 -4.26
N LYS A 298 14.40 -2.00 -4.17
CA LYS A 298 14.21 -3.00 -5.22
C LYS A 298 12.73 -3.23 -5.55
N TYR A 299 11.85 -3.19 -4.53
CA TYR A 299 10.41 -3.43 -4.70
C TYR A 299 9.61 -2.13 -4.87
N TYR A 300 10.00 -1.06 -4.20
CA TYR A 300 9.28 0.21 -4.26
C TYR A 300 9.62 1.06 -5.50
N LEU A 301 10.77 0.80 -6.11
CA LEU A 301 11.22 1.37 -7.39
C LEU A 301 11.50 0.22 -8.38
N PRO A 302 10.49 -0.57 -8.77
CA PRO A 302 10.71 -1.74 -9.60
C PRO A 302 11.29 -1.33 -10.95
N LYS A 303 12.16 -2.17 -11.48
CA LYS A 303 12.53 -2.11 -12.89
C LYS A 303 11.31 -2.47 -13.74
N GLU A 304 11.19 -1.88 -14.92
CA GLU A 304 10.02 -2.07 -15.77
C GLU A 304 10.39 -2.31 -17.23
N ILE A 305 9.56 -3.07 -17.92
CA ILE A 305 9.52 -3.16 -19.36
C ILE A 305 8.32 -2.37 -19.86
N ARG A 306 8.56 -1.53 -20.85
CA ARG A 306 7.53 -0.80 -21.60
C ARG A 306 7.37 -1.41 -22.96
N GLY A 307 6.12 -1.52 -23.44
CA GLY A 307 5.84 -2.02 -24.77
C GLY A 307 4.58 -1.41 -25.38
N VAL A 308 4.45 -1.63 -26.69
CA VAL A 308 3.25 -1.28 -27.44
C VAL A 308 2.79 -2.53 -28.19
N VAL A 309 1.51 -2.85 -28.08
CA VAL A 309 0.88 -3.96 -28.79
C VAL A 309 0.11 -3.43 -30.00
N THR A 310 0.40 -3.99 -31.15
CA THR A 310 -0.29 -3.67 -32.40
C THR A 310 -0.91 -4.92 -33.01
N GLY A 311 -2.00 -4.74 -33.70
CA GLY A 311 -2.68 -5.79 -34.45
C GLY A 311 -2.44 -5.69 -35.96
N ILE A 312 -3.47 -5.99 -36.69
CA ILE A 312 -3.50 -5.97 -38.19
C ILE A 312 -3.22 -4.54 -38.66
N TRP A 313 -2.38 -4.43 -39.68
CA TRP A 313 -1.96 -3.15 -40.28
C TRP A 313 -1.28 -2.15 -39.35
N GLY A 314 -0.77 -2.62 -38.21
CA GLY A 314 -0.05 -1.78 -37.27
C GLY A 314 -0.94 -0.90 -36.39
N ARG A 315 -2.25 -1.21 -36.31
CA ARG A 315 -3.17 -0.50 -35.43
C ARG A 315 -2.86 -0.86 -33.97
N GLU A 316 -2.75 0.14 -33.11
CA GLU A 316 -2.59 -0.03 -31.66
C GLU A 316 -3.82 -0.74 -31.07
N LEU A 317 -3.58 -1.70 -30.16
CA LEU A 317 -4.63 -2.49 -29.52
C LEU A 317 -4.74 -2.11 -28.04
N ARG A 318 -5.91 -1.58 -27.69
CA ARG A 318 -6.28 -1.30 -26.29
C ARG A 318 -6.81 -2.55 -25.59
N ASN A 319 -6.78 -2.57 -24.26
CA ASN A 319 -7.33 -3.64 -23.43
C ASN A 319 -6.72 -5.03 -23.71
N VAL A 320 -5.53 -5.09 -24.28
CA VAL A 320 -4.79 -6.34 -24.42
C VAL A 320 -4.29 -6.76 -23.05
N HIS A 321 -4.58 -7.98 -22.64
CA HIS A 321 -4.05 -8.52 -21.37
C HIS A 321 -2.59 -8.93 -21.56
N VAL A 322 -1.74 -8.40 -20.71
CA VAL A 322 -0.31 -8.75 -20.62
C VAL A 322 -0.04 -9.30 -19.23
N MET A 323 0.38 -10.56 -19.17
CA MET A 323 0.65 -11.27 -17.92
C MET A 323 2.11 -11.72 -17.90
N SER A 324 2.85 -11.36 -16.85
CA SER A 324 4.22 -11.82 -16.66
C SER A 324 4.28 -13.17 -15.96
N SER A 325 5.35 -13.92 -16.17
CA SER A 325 5.65 -15.14 -15.39
C SER A 325 5.89 -14.86 -13.90
N GLU A 326 6.07 -13.59 -13.52
CA GLU A 326 6.12 -13.12 -12.14
C GLU A 326 4.73 -12.76 -11.58
N GLY A 327 3.64 -13.11 -12.29
CA GLY A 327 2.26 -12.97 -11.82
C GLY A 327 1.64 -11.59 -12.00
N VAL A 328 2.35 -10.61 -12.58
CA VAL A 328 1.80 -9.29 -12.86
C VAL A 328 0.84 -9.37 -14.03
N ILE A 329 -0.34 -8.77 -13.89
CA ILE A 329 -1.34 -8.62 -14.95
C ILE A 329 -1.57 -7.14 -15.18
N THR A 330 -1.39 -6.69 -16.42
CA THR A 330 -1.71 -5.34 -16.87
C THR A 330 -2.51 -5.38 -18.16
N THR A 331 -3.05 -4.24 -18.57
CA THR A 331 -3.74 -4.09 -19.85
C THR A 331 -3.17 -2.91 -20.62
N THR A 332 -3.18 -2.99 -21.94
CA THR A 332 -2.77 -1.86 -22.78
C THR A 332 -3.78 -0.72 -22.71
N ASP A 333 -3.27 0.50 -22.77
CA ASP A 333 -4.05 1.74 -22.88
C ASP A 333 -4.59 1.98 -24.32
N ASN A 334 -5.13 3.18 -24.57
CA ASN A 334 -5.69 3.55 -25.87
C ASN A 334 -4.65 3.61 -27.00
N ASP A 335 -3.38 3.79 -26.67
CA ASP A 335 -2.25 3.84 -27.60
C ASP A 335 -1.54 2.48 -27.70
N GLY A 336 -2.18 1.41 -27.18
CA GLY A 336 -1.63 0.06 -27.14
C GLY A 336 -0.45 -0.12 -26.20
N ALA A 337 -0.15 0.89 -25.38
CA ALA A 337 1.02 0.87 -24.50
C ALA A 337 0.73 0.11 -23.20
N PHE A 338 1.76 -0.58 -22.70
CA PHE A 338 1.74 -1.27 -21.41
C PHE A 338 3.06 -1.09 -20.66
N VAL A 339 3.00 -1.28 -19.36
CA VAL A 339 4.17 -1.34 -18.46
C VAL A 339 4.04 -2.56 -17.58
N VAL A 340 5.13 -3.33 -17.46
CA VAL A 340 5.22 -4.52 -16.59
C VAL A 340 6.46 -4.39 -15.70
N PRO A 341 6.30 -4.36 -14.37
CA PRO A 341 7.42 -4.44 -13.45
C PRO A 341 8.03 -5.84 -13.48
N TYR A 342 9.33 -5.93 -13.18
CA TYR A 342 10.03 -7.21 -13.06
C TYR A 342 11.09 -7.18 -11.95
N LEU A 343 11.35 -8.35 -11.36
CA LEU A 343 12.40 -8.53 -10.34
C LEU A 343 13.69 -9.04 -10.96
N THR A 344 13.58 -9.96 -11.90
CA THR A 344 14.72 -10.64 -12.51
C THR A 344 14.57 -10.77 -14.03
N LEU A 345 15.71 -10.89 -14.74
CA LEU A 345 15.77 -11.18 -16.16
C LEU A 345 16.53 -12.51 -16.37
N PRO A 346 16.13 -13.32 -17.34
CA PRO A 346 14.97 -13.16 -18.21
C PRO A 346 13.66 -13.60 -17.55
N PHE A 347 12.53 -13.07 -18.01
CA PHE A 347 11.18 -13.53 -17.64
C PHE A 347 10.27 -13.64 -18.86
N ASP A 348 9.14 -14.33 -18.74
CA ASP A 348 8.22 -14.52 -19.86
C ASP A 348 6.96 -13.66 -19.67
N ILE A 349 6.39 -13.15 -20.76
CA ILE A 349 5.09 -12.47 -20.81
C ILE A 349 4.15 -13.22 -21.73
N ALA A 350 2.93 -13.47 -21.26
CA ALA A 350 1.83 -13.96 -22.05
C ALA A 350 0.90 -12.78 -22.43
N ILE A 351 0.54 -12.70 -23.69
CA ILE A 351 -0.24 -11.60 -24.25
C ILE A 351 -1.44 -12.18 -24.96
N ASN A 352 -2.64 -11.77 -24.55
CA ASN A 352 -3.88 -12.24 -25.16
C ASN A 352 -4.87 -11.09 -25.39
N HIS A 353 -5.64 -11.23 -26.47
CA HIS A 353 -6.70 -10.30 -26.85
C HIS A 353 -7.72 -11.02 -27.74
N GLU A 354 -9.01 -10.80 -27.49
CA GLU A 354 -10.08 -11.42 -28.27
C GLU A 354 -9.89 -11.20 -29.77
N GLY A 355 -9.95 -12.29 -30.56
CA GLY A 355 -9.79 -12.30 -32.02
C GLY A 355 -8.31 -12.32 -32.48
N TYR A 356 -7.38 -12.48 -31.60
CA TYR A 356 -5.96 -12.63 -31.93
C TYR A 356 -5.40 -13.90 -31.28
N GLU A 357 -4.39 -14.48 -31.96
CA GLU A 357 -3.65 -15.62 -31.42
C GLU A 357 -2.89 -15.20 -30.14
N ASP A 358 -2.92 -16.05 -29.12
CA ASP A 358 -2.12 -15.85 -27.90
C ASP A 358 -0.63 -15.83 -28.24
N LEU A 359 0.12 -14.94 -27.61
CA LEU A 359 1.55 -14.78 -27.82
C LEU A 359 2.32 -14.88 -26.49
N ASP A 360 3.21 -15.86 -26.43
CA ASP A 360 4.22 -15.94 -25.37
C ASP A 360 5.53 -15.31 -25.87
N ARG A 361 6.11 -14.41 -25.08
CA ARG A 361 7.37 -13.75 -25.41
C ARG A 361 8.32 -13.76 -24.22
N ARG A 362 9.54 -14.21 -24.45
CA ARG A 362 10.64 -14.08 -23.49
C ARG A 362 11.22 -12.68 -23.54
N VAL A 363 11.31 -12.04 -22.38
CA VAL A 363 11.95 -10.75 -22.16
C VAL A 363 13.35 -10.97 -21.62
N ALA A 364 14.34 -10.38 -22.24
CA ALA A 364 15.74 -10.52 -21.87
C ALA A 364 16.43 -9.16 -21.71
N VAL A 365 17.70 -9.16 -21.31
CA VAL A 365 18.48 -7.93 -21.08
C VAL A 365 18.46 -6.95 -22.27
N GLY A 366 18.42 -7.48 -23.51
CA GLY A 366 18.37 -6.67 -24.73
C GLY A 366 17.05 -5.89 -24.94
N ASP A 367 16.00 -6.26 -24.23
CA ASP A 367 14.68 -5.58 -24.31
C ASP A 367 14.57 -4.41 -23.32
N VAL A 368 15.54 -4.25 -22.41
CA VAL A 368 15.56 -3.22 -21.37
C VAL A 368 16.02 -1.88 -21.94
N GLY A 369 15.34 -0.80 -21.55
CA GLY A 369 15.72 0.57 -21.93
C GLY A 369 15.12 1.05 -23.26
N GLY A 370 14.33 0.19 -23.93
CA GLY A 370 13.54 0.53 -25.11
C GLY A 370 12.04 0.29 -24.92
N VAL A 371 11.25 0.59 -25.96
CA VAL A 371 9.84 0.24 -26.02
C VAL A 371 9.70 -1.03 -26.87
N ALA A 372 9.29 -2.14 -26.24
CA ALA A 372 9.12 -3.42 -26.94
C ALA A 372 7.95 -3.30 -27.94
N GLN A 373 8.21 -3.59 -29.21
CA GLN A 373 7.18 -3.61 -30.24
C GLN A 373 6.63 -5.04 -30.35
N ILE A 374 5.33 -5.20 -30.13
CA ILE A 374 4.65 -6.49 -30.14
C ILE A 374 3.53 -6.44 -31.16
N LYS A 375 3.54 -7.39 -32.11
CA LYS A 375 2.51 -7.50 -33.12
C LYS A 375 1.75 -8.80 -32.94
N LEU A 376 0.44 -8.71 -32.75
CA LEU A 376 -0.45 -9.87 -32.68
C LEU A 376 -0.94 -10.30 -34.08
N THR A 377 -1.12 -11.60 -34.27
CA THR A 377 -1.69 -12.23 -35.47
C THR A 377 -3.17 -12.49 -35.21
N SER A 378 -4.06 -12.19 -36.18
CA SER A 378 -5.46 -12.49 -35.99
C SER A 378 -5.76 -13.99 -36.17
N GLU A 379 -6.72 -14.51 -35.43
CA GLU A 379 -7.14 -15.93 -35.42
C GLU A 379 -7.69 -16.45 -36.75
N GLY A 380 -7.93 -15.60 -37.74
CA GLY A 380 -8.38 -16.01 -39.06
C GLY A 380 -8.90 -14.88 -39.98
N PHE A 381 -9.15 -15.23 -41.22
CA PHE A 381 -9.54 -14.27 -42.26
C PHE A 381 -10.87 -13.53 -41.94
N PHE A 382 -11.85 -14.21 -41.35
CA PHE A 382 -13.14 -13.59 -40.99
C PHE A 382 -12.98 -12.62 -39.80
N THR A 383 -12.14 -12.93 -38.84
CA THR A 383 -11.81 -12.04 -37.70
C THR A 383 -11.09 -10.80 -38.23
N ALA A 384 -10.14 -10.96 -39.15
CA ALA A 384 -9.48 -9.85 -39.82
C ALA A 384 -10.43 -8.95 -40.59
N MET A 385 -11.41 -9.52 -41.30
CA MET A 385 -12.47 -8.77 -41.98
C MET A 385 -13.40 -8.04 -41.00
N HIS A 386 -13.80 -8.67 -39.93
CA HIS A 386 -14.62 -8.00 -38.88
C HIS A 386 -13.95 -6.74 -38.37
N PHE A 387 -12.68 -6.82 -37.98
CA PHE A 387 -11.90 -5.64 -37.51
C PHE A 387 -11.69 -4.61 -38.63
N PHE A 388 -11.62 -5.01 -39.91
CA PHE A 388 -11.54 -4.09 -41.04
C PHE A 388 -12.83 -3.25 -41.14
N PHE A 389 -13.99 -3.87 -41.03
CA PHE A 389 -15.28 -3.16 -41.10
C PHE A 389 -15.57 -2.33 -39.85
N CYS A 390 -15.22 -2.82 -38.66
CA CYS A 390 -15.36 -2.04 -37.42
C CYS A 390 -14.45 -0.80 -37.36
N GLY A 391 -13.30 -0.85 -38.04
CA GLY A 391 -12.40 0.30 -38.16
C GLY A 391 -12.91 1.40 -39.11
N PHE A 392 -13.80 1.09 -40.08
CA PHE A 392 -14.36 2.04 -41.01
C PHE A 392 -15.73 2.61 -40.60
N PHE A 393 -16.51 1.89 -39.83
CA PHE A 393 -17.85 2.29 -39.40
C PHE A 393 -17.91 2.32 -37.87
N TRP A 394 -17.84 3.43 -37.27
CA TRP A 394 -17.82 3.80 -35.85
C TRP A 394 -18.79 3.08 -34.90
N SER A 395 -19.18 1.84 -35.15
CA SER A 395 -20.13 1.07 -34.33
C SER A 395 -19.90 -0.42 -34.44
N CYS A 396 -19.12 -0.97 -33.53
CA CYS A 396 -19.19 -2.37 -33.11
C CYS A 396 -19.11 -2.43 -31.59
#